data_8b8bb0800dbb5ad6a4faee10941b95d6
#
_entry.id   8b8bb0800dbb5ad6a4faee10941b95d6
#
_cell.length_a   1.000
_cell.length_b   1.000
_cell.length_c   1.000
_cell.angle_alpha   90.00
_cell.angle_beta   90.00
_cell.angle_gamma   90.00
#
_symmetry.space_group_name_H-M   'P 1'
#
loop_
_entity.id
_entity.type
_entity.pdbx_description
1 polymer ?
#
loop_
_entity_poly.entity_id
_entity_poly.type
_entity_poly.pdbx_seq_one_letter_code
_entity_poly.pdbx_strand_id
1 'polypeptide(L)'
;MNSVQVSALPPSHRALFALLLVDTIWIGWVFGAHAASLPGWGMRISVVALVVMALLTLYGLWQRKVWAPWLSLTVAAGILTISLYAWATGLDAIWPPVTAALAAGAIVTAFVAGEPASATLSRRQRIFFGIIVIFPAWVAAGGLFAPGQIDLFLPFKVPPLHGRFIGAMYIAGAVMMLLAACASAWHTVRVVTVILAIWTGVLGLVSLIHLAAFDWSGRPTWFWWFAYIWFPIGAAFMAWNQRRETCHPDEPPLSGLLRGFFVVQGTIAVVLALGLLLAPPTMIAIWPWGITPLLTQIYSAPFLAYGVGSLYAARQNGWSEVRIAVIGTCVFSLVAVVTSLMHAGSFNTANPSTWVWFCGLGIAALGLAIFTAVPRLRTSAPT
;
A
#
# COMPACT_ATOMS: atom_id res chain seq x y z
N MET A 1 3.38 40.25 17.64
CA MET A 1 3.01 38.81 17.56
C MET A 1 1.49 38.74 17.59
N ASN A 2 0.86 38.60 16.40
CA ASN A 2 -0.60 38.51 16.33
C ASN A 2 -1.05 37.17 16.88
N SER A 3 -1.86 37.17 17.91
CA SER A 3 -2.55 36.02 18.46
C SER A 3 -3.54 35.48 17.43
N VAL A 4 -3.12 34.51 16.65
CA VAL A 4 -4.03 33.74 15.77
C VAL A 4 -4.90 32.90 16.70
N GLN A 5 -6.11 33.36 16.96
CA GLN A 5 -7.07 32.65 17.79
C GLN A 5 -7.47 31.34 17.10
N VAL A 6 -7.50 30.24 17.83
CA VAL A 6 -7.96 28.92 17.35
C VAL A 6 -9.40 29.02 16.79
N SER A 7 -10.21 29.96 17.31
CA SER A 7 -11.53 30.30 16.81
C SER A 7 -11.58 30.75 15.34
N ALA A 8 -10.44 31.16 14.77
CA ALA A 8 -10.34 31.59 13.36
C ALA A 8 -10.03 30.44 12.38
N LEU A 9 -9.79 29.22 12.88
CA LEU A 9 -9.56 28.05 12.00
C LEU A 9 -10.89 27.55 11.39
N PRO A 10 -10.86 27.00 10.16
CA PRO A 10 -12.00 26.29 9.58
C PRO A 10 -12.51 25.18 10.52
N PRO A 11 -13.81 24.84 10.52
CA PRO A 11 -14.37 23.84 11.43
C PRO A 11 -13.65 22.49 11.37
N SER A 12 -13.28 22.02 10.18
CA SER A 12 -12.52 20.77 9.97
C SER A 12 -11.12 20.82 10.62
N HIS A 13 -10.42 21.95 10.51
CA HIS A 13 -9.11 22.12 11.15
C HIS A 13 -9.22 22.20 12.67
N ARG A 14 -10.29 22.81 13.19
CA ARG A 14 -10.57 22.85 14.65
C ARG A 14 -10.84 21.47 15.20
N ALA A 15 -11.68 20.67 14.50
CA ALA A 15 -11.99 19.31 14.90
C ALA A 15 -10.73 18.43 14.86
N LEU A 16 -9.93 18.52 13.78
CA LEU A 16 -8.66 17.79 13.66
C LEU A 16 -7.68 18.17 14.77
N PHE A 17 -7.55 19.48 15.07
CA PHE A 17 -6.71 19.97 16.16
C PHE A 17 -7.15 19.42 17.52
N ALA A 18 -8.45 19.45 17.81
CA ALA A 18 -9.00 18.96 19.08
C ALA A 18 -8.80 17.45 19.25
N LEU A 19 -9.05 16.65 18.22
CA LEU A 19 -8.85 15.20 18.24
C LEU A 19 -7.37 14.86 18.50
N LEU A 20 -6.47 15.48 17.73
CA LEU A 20 -5.04 15.24 17.89
C LEU A 20 -4.49 15.74 19.24
N LEU A 21 -5.04 16.81 19.79
CA LEU A 21 -4.67 17.29 21.14
C LEU A 21 -5.04 16.25 22.19
N VAL A 22 -6.26 15.72 22.15
CA VAL A 22 -6.71 14.67 23.09
C VAL A 22 -5.85 13.42 22.93
N ASP A 23 -5.60 12.97 21.69
CA ASP A 23 -4.72 11.85 21.41
C ASP A 23 -3.29 12.07 21.94
N THR A 24 -2.74 13.27 21.74
CA THR A 24 -1.37 13.59 22.18
C THR A 24 -1.23 13.54 23.72
N ILE A 25 -2.20 14.14 24.41
CA ILE A 25 -2.24 14.13 25.89
C ILE A 25 -2.37 12.68 26.37
N TRP A 26 -3.25 11.92 25.73
CA TRP A 26 -3.52 10.55 26.09
C TRP A 26 -2.31 9.64 25.91
N ILE A 27 -1.66 9.67 24.74
CA ILE A 27 -0.45 8.87 24.49
C ILE A 27 0.68 9.26 25.43
N GLY A 28 0.82 10.55 25.73
CA GLY A 28 1.80 11.05 26.70
C GLY A 28 1.55 10.47 28.09
N TRP A 29 0.27 10.40 28.51
CA TRP A 29 -0.12 9.82 29.79
C TRP A 29 0.09 8.29 29.82
N VAL A 30 -0.39 7.57 28.80
CA VAL A 30 -0.20 6.10 28.69
C VAL A 30 1.29 5.75 28.67
N PHE A 31 2.09 6.51 27.92
CA PHE A 31 3.54 6.32 27.89
C PHE A 31 4.17 6.55 29.28
N GLY A 32 3.78 7.61 29.97
CA GLY A 32 4.27 7.90 31.33
C GLY A 32 3.89 6.80 32.33
N ALA A 33 2.65 6.28 32.25
CA ALA A 33 2.17 5.23 33.14
C ALA A 33 2.76 3.84 32.86
N HIS A 34 3.05 3.54 31.58
CA HIS A 34 3.45 2.20 31.14
C HIS A 34 4.86 2.14 30.51
N ALA A 35 5.68 3.20 30.62
CA ALA A 35 7.01 3.25 30.00
C ALA A 35 7.92 2.08 30.43
N ALA A 36 7.78 1.60 31.66
CA ALA A 36 8.55 0.48 32.21
C ALA A 36 8.17 -0.87 31.60
N SER A 37 6.89 -1.05 31.20
CA SER A 37 6.36 -2.29 30.64
C SER A 37 6.53 -2.38 29.12
N LEU A 38 6.93 -1.28 28.43
CA LEU A 38 7.16 -1.31 27.01
C LEU A 38 8.42 -2.13 26.65
N PRO A 39 8.32 -3.08 25.71
CA PRO A 39 9.44 -3.94 25.35
C PRO A 39 10.51 -3.17 24.60
N GLY A 40 11.68 -3.02 25.23
CA GLY A 40 12.89 -2.50 24.62
C GLY A 40 12.93 -1.01 24.29
N TRP A 41 14.14 -0.52 24.04
CA TRP A 41 14.41 0.90 23.75
C TRP A 41 13.76 1.38 22.45
N GLY A 42 13.66 0.50 21.43
CA GLY A 42 13.10 0.87 20.13
C GLY A 42 11.63 1.32 20.23
N MET A 43 10.82 0.63 21.04
CA MET A 43 9.44 0.99 21.29
C MET A 43 9.32 2.34 21.99
N ARG A 44 10.11 2.55 23.03
CA ARG A 44 10.13 3.82 23.79
C ARG A 44 10.49 5.01 22.91
N ILE A 45 11.52 4.84 22.05
CA ILE A 45 11.91 5.86 21.07
C ILE A 45 10.77 6.14 20.08
N SER A 46 10.09 5.10 19.59
CA SER A 46 8.97 5.25 18.64
C SER A 46 7.81 6.04 19.24
N VAL A 47 7.46 5.79 20.51
CA VAL A 47 6.40 6.55 21.20
C VAL A 47 6.82 8.00 21.42
N VAL A 48 8.05 8.25 21.85
CA VAL A 48 8.57 9.63 22.00
C VAL A 48 8.55 10.35 20.65
N ALA A 49 9.01 9.72 19.59
CA ALA A 49 8.97 10.28 18.24
C ALA A 49 7.53 10.61 17.81
N LEU A 50 6.58 9.73 18.12
CA LEU A 50 5.16 9.94 17.81
C LEU A 50 4.60 11.16 18.58
N VAL A 51 4.90 11.31 19.86
CA VAL A 51 4.51 12.49 20.66
C VAL A 51 5.10 13.77 20.07
N VAL A 52 6.39 13.77 19.72
CA VAL A 52 7.04 14.92 19.07
C VAL A 52 6.38 15.26 17.74
N MET A 53 6.09 14.25 16.90
CA MET A 53 5.37 14.47 15.64
C MET A 53 3.95 15.01 15.86
N ALA A 54 3.25 14.54 16.88
CA ALA A 54 1.93 15.03 17.24
C ALA A 54 1.97 16.52 17.68
N LEU A 55 2.94 16.91 18.50
CA LEU A 55 3.14 18.32 18.89
C LEU A 55 3.49 19.22 17.70
N LEU A 56 4.35 18.73 16.80
CA LEU A 56 4.66 19.43 15.54
C LEU A 56 3.40 19.57 14.66
N THR A 57 2.57 18.53 14.61
CA THR A 57 1.30 18.56 13.86
C THR A 57 0.35 19.60 14.42
N LEU A 58 0.17 19.65 15.75
CA LEU A 58 -0.66 20.65 16.42
C LEU A 58 -0.15 22.06 16.14
N TYR A 59 1.16 22.29 16.22
CA TYR A 59 1.76 23.56 15.84
C TYR A 59 1.50 23.91 14.36
N GLY A 60 1.65 22.94 13.47
CA GLY A 60 1.38 23.12 12.03
C GLY A 60 -0.08 23.44 11.72
N LEU A 61 -1.02 22.79 12.39
CA LEU A 61 -2.45 23.09 12.27
C LEU A 61 -2.78 24.48 12.80
N TRP A 62 -2.21 24.88 13.94
CA TRP A 62 -2.34 26.24 14.47
C TRP A 62 -1.85 27.28 13.47
N GLN A 63 -0.68 27.06 12.90
CA GLN A 63 -0.07 27.95 11.90
C GLN A 63 -0.67 27.80 10.48
N ARG A 64 -1.73 26.98 10.30
CA ARG A 64 -2.35 26.69 9.00
C ARG A 64 -1.34 26.20 7.96
N LYS A 65 -0.33 25.44 8.38
CA LYS A 65 0.67 24.90 7.46
C LYS A 65 0.04 23.80 6.59
N VAL A 66 0.26 23.89 5.30
CA VAL A 66 -0.31 22.96 4.29
C VAL A 66 0.16 21.49 4.48
N TRP A 67 1.28 21.28 5.18
CA TRP A 67 1.78 19.92 5.48
C TRP A 67 1.10 19.28 6.71
N ALA A 68 0.42 20.05 7.54
CA ALA A 68 -0.12 19.54 8.80
C ALA A 68 -1.16 18.41 8.62
N PRO A 69 -2.11 18.42 7.66
CA PRO A 69 -2.99 17.29 7.40
C PRO A 69 -2.25 16.00 7.03
N TRP A 70 -1.14 16.09 6.29
CA TRP A 70 -0.30 14.93 5.97
C TRP A 70 0.38 14.33 7.19
N LEU A 71 0.94 15.19 8.04
CA LEU A 71 1.58 14.73 9.27
C LEU A 71 0.55 14.18 10.26
N SER A 72 -0.69 14.73 10.28
CA SER A 72 -1.78 14.19 11.10
C SER A 72 -2.16 12.75 10.72
N LEU A 73 -2.16 12.42 9.42
CA LEU A 73 -2.37 11.05 8.97
C LEU A 73 -1.27 10.10 9.45
N THR A 74 -0.02 10.57 9.44
CA THR A 74 1.12 9.78 9.93
C THR A 74 1.03 9.54 11.44
N VAL A 75 0.67 10.57 12.20
CA VAL A 75 0.46 10.47 13.65
C VAL A 75 -0.69 9.51 13.95
N ALA A 76 -1.85 9.68 13.29
CA ALA A 76 -2.99 8.82 13.48
C ALA A 76 -2.69 7.34 13.12
N ALA A 77 -1.94 7.08 12.05
CA ALA A 77 -1.49 5.74 11.70
C ALA A 77 -0.57 5.13 12.77
N GLY A 78 0.33 5.93 13.34
CA GLY A 78 1.18 5.52 14.47
C GLY A 78 0.37 5.17 15.72
N ILE A 79 -0.64 5.98 16.04
CA ILE A 79 -1.58 5.74 17.15
C ILE A 79 -2.33 4.43 16.95
N LEU A 80 -2.91 4.22 15.76
CA LEU A 80 -3.60 2.98 15.41
C LEU A 80 -2.69 1.75 15.54
N THR A 81 -1.43 1.87 15.10
CA THR A 81 -0.45 0.79 15.21
C THR A 81 -0.15 0.43 16.66
N ILE A 82 0.05 1.43 17.53
CA ILE A 82 0.29 1.21 18.96
C ILE A 82 -0.96 0.65 19.65
N SER A 83 -2.14 1.16 19.31
CA SER A 83 -3.42 0.67 19.84
C SER A 83 -3.65 -0.80 19.47
N LEU A 84 -3.38 -1.18 18.21
CA LEU A 84 -3.49 -2.56 17.75
C LEU A 84 -2.51 -3.49 18.48
N TYR A 85 -1.27 -3.03 18.70
CA TYR A 85 -0.30 -3.80 19.48
C TYR A 85 -0.78 -4.01 20.91
N ALA A 86 -1.19 -2.97 21.60
CA ALA A 86 -1.62 -3.05 22.99
C ALA A 86 -2.82 -3.99 23.13
N TRP A 87 -3.74 -3.96 22.17
CA TRP A 87 -4.87 -4.88 22.11
C TRP A 87 -4.45 -6.32 21.84
N ALA A 88 -3.61 -6.55 20.84
CA ALA A 88 -3.18 -7.90 20.42
C ALA A 88 -2.29 -8.59 21.48
N THR A 89 -1.55 -7.82 22.28
CA THR A 89 -0.68 -8.34 23.36
C THR A 89 -1.36 -8.41 24.71
N GLY A 90 -2.62 -7.91 24.82
CA GLY A 90 -3.33 -7.87 26.10
C GLY A 90 -2.74 -6.89 27.12
N LEU A 91 -1.94 -5.92 26.66
CA LEU A 91 -1.29 -4.94 27.53
C LEU A 91 -2.33 -4.05 28.23
N ASP A 92 -3.43 -3.74 27.54
CA ASP A 92 -4.58 -3.02 28.06
C ASP A 92 -5.84 -3.38 27.25
N ALA A 93 -6.99 -3.46 27.89
CA ALA A 93 -8.26 -3.83 27.23
C ALA A 93 -9.15 -2.61 26.92
N ILE A 94 -9.01 -1.51 27.66
CA ILE A 94 -9.95 -0.37 27.60
C ILE A 94 -9.46 0.71 26.65
N TRP A 95 -8.18 1.03 26.69
CA TRP A 95 -7.64 2.19 26.00
C TRP A 95 -7.40 2.01 24.50
N PRO A 96 -6.97 0.83 23.99
CA PRO A 96 -6.76 0.63 22.58
C PRO A 96 -7.99 0.97 21.71
N PRO A 97 -9.23 0.57 22.04
CA PRO A 97 -10.39 0.97 21.24
C PRO A 97 -10.68 2.48 21.31
N VAL A 98 -10.42 3.14 22.44
CA VAL A 98 -10.64 4.60 22.58
C VAL A 98 -9.67 5.37 21.72
N THR A 99 -8.37 5.09 21.83
CA THR A 99 -7.33 5.75 21.02
C THR A 99 -7.49 5.43 19.52
N ALA A 100 -7.89 4.23 19.18
CA ALA A 100 -8.20 3.87 17.79
C ALA A 100 -9.39 4.67 17.23
N ALA A 101 -10.44 4.89 18.03
CA ALA A 101 -11.60 5.69 17.62
C ALA A 101 -11.22 7.17 17.42
N LEU A 102 -10.41 7.75 18.31
CA LEU A 102 -9.92 9.12 18.18
C LEU A 102 -9.01 9.28 16.94
N ALA A 103 -8.09 8.35 16.73
CA ALA A 103 -7.23 8.35 15.55
C ALA A 103 -8.03 8.20 14.24
N ALA A 104 -9.07 7.34 14.22
CA ALA A 104 -9.98 7.23 13.08
C ALA A 104 -10.72 8.56 12.83
N GLY A 105 -11.20 9.22 13.89
CA GLY A 105 -11.78 10.56 13.80
C GLY A 105 -10.81 11.61 13.24
N ALA A 106 -9.54 11.57 13.66
CA ALA A 106 -8.49 12.44 13.14
C ALA A 106 -8.23 12.18 11.63
N ILE A 107 -8.25 10.92 11.19
CA ILE A 107 -8.13 10.57 9.77
C ILE A 107 -9.30 11.17 8.97
N VAL A 108 -10.53 10.95 9.40
CA VAL A 108 -11.73 11.48 8.71
C VAL A 108 -11.66 13.01 8.60
N THR A 109 -11.30 13.69 9.68
CA THR A 109 -11.21 15.16 9.67
C THR A 109 -10.04 15.67 8.83
N ALA A 110 -8.92 14.93 8.73
CA ALA A 110 -7.82 15.26 7.82
C ALA A 110 -8.25 15.17 6.34
N PHE A 111 -9.07 14.19 5.97
CA PHE A 111 -9.64 14.09 4.62
C PHE A 111 -10.55 15.28 4.26
N VAL A 112 -11.30 15.79 5.24
CA VAL A 112 -12.15 17.00 5.03
C VAL A 112 -11.31 18.26 4.97
N ALA A 113 -10.22 18.33 5.71
CA ALA A 113 -9.29 19.46 5.74
C ALA A 113 -8.28 19.47 4.56
N GLY A 114 -8.36 18.50 3.65
CA GLY A 114 -7.39 18.19 2.62
C GLY A 114 -6.99 19.30 1.66
N GLU A 115 -6.06 18.99 0.77
CA GLU A 115 -5.53 19.91 -0.22
C GLU A 115 -6.48 20.07 -1.42
N PRO A 116 -6.49 21.23 -2.07
CA PRO A 116 -7.21 21.39 -3.34
C PRO A 116 -6.61 20.48 -4.43
N ALA A 117 -7.46 20.02 -5.33
CA ALA A 117 -7.04 19.23 -6.48
C ALA A 117 -6.08 20.03 -7.38
N SER A 118 -5.08 19.37 -7.92
CA SER A 118 -4.07 19.99 -8.79
C SER A 118 -3.58 19.01 -9.86
N ALA A 119 -3.43 19.49 -11.09
CA ALA A 119 -2.85 18.69 -12.18
C ALA A 119 -1.38 18.31 -11.94
N THR A 120 -0.64 19.14 -11.16
CA THR A 120 0.77 18.89 -10.83
C THR A 120 0.90 18.13 -9.51
N LEU A 121 1.85 17.20 -9.44
CA LEU A 121 2.20 16.54 -8.18
C LEU A 121 2.94 17.50 -7.25
N SER A 122 2.40 17.67 -6.06
CA SER A 122 3.07 18.44 -5.01
C SER A 122 4.34 17.71 -4.52
N ARG A 123 5.29 18.49 -3.96
CA ARG A 123 6.50 17.92 -3.35
C ARG A 123 6.16 16.87 -2.28
N ARG A 124 5.08 17.05 -1.53
CA ARG A 124 4.64 16.14 -0.46
C ARG A 124 4.17 14.81 -1.00
N GLN A 125 3.39 14.83 -2.08
CA GLN A 125 2.93 13.61 -2.76
C GLN A 125 4.12 12.81 -3.29
N ARG A 126 5.12 13.48 -3.88
CA ARG A 126 6.36 12.83 -4.32
C ARG A 126 7.17 12.25 -3.15
N ILE A 127 7.26 12.99 -2.03
CA ILE A 127 7.92 12.48 -0.80
C ILE A 127 7.17 11.25 -0.26
N PHE A 128 5.84 11.26 -0.25
CA PHE A 128 5.04 10.12 0.16
C PHE A 128 5.38 8.87 -0.65
N PHE A 129 5.39 8.94 -1.99
CA PHE A 129 5.81 7.83 -2.83
C PHE A 129 7.27 7.43 -2.57
N GLY A 130 8.17 8.41 -2.39
CA GLY A 130 9.59 8.16 -2.11
C GLY A 130 9.83 7.41 -0.78
N ILE A 131 9.07 7.73 0.26
CA ILE A 131 9.14 7.01 1.55
C ILE A 131 8.64 5.57 1.36
N ILE A 132 7.56 5.38 0.61
CA ILE A 132 7.00 4.05 0.37
C ILE A 132 8.00 3.15 -0.37
N VAL A 133 8.84 3.68 -1.28
CA VAL A 133 9.86 2.86 -2.00
C VAL A 133 10.70 2.03 -1.04
N ILE A 134 11.05 2.57 0.12
CA ILE A 134 11.98 1.96 1.08
C ILE A 134 11.47 0.58 1.53
N PHE A 135 10.19 0.49 1.90
CA PHE A 135 9.62 -0.75 2.42
C PHE A 135 9.58 -1.88 1.37
N PRO A 136 8.95 -1.71 0.19
CA PRO A 136 8.92 -2.75 -0.80
C PRO A 136 10.32 -3.08 -1.35
N ALA A 137 11.25 -2.13 -1.44
CA ALA A 137 12.63 -2.43 -1.84
C ALA A 137 13.33 -3.32 -0.80
N TRP A 138 13.12 -3.06 0.50
CA TRP A 138 13.65 -3.87 1.58
C TRP A 138 13.10 -5.31 1.54
N VAL A 139 11.78 -5.48 1.45
CA VAL A 139 11.15 -6.81 1.36
C VAL A 139 11.54 -7.54 0.08
N ALA A 140 11.64 -6.82 -1.05
CA ALA A 140 12.10 -7.39 -2.31
C ALA A 140 13.53 -7.91 -2.21
N ALA A 141 14.44 -7.14 -1.60
CA ALA A 141 15.83 -7.56 -1.40
C ALA A 141 15.91 -8.85 -0.57
N GLY A 142 15.19 -8.92 0.56
CA GLY A 142 15.12 -10.13 1.39
C GLY A 142 14.52 -11.32 0.64
N GLY A 143 13.37 -11.11 0.01
CA GLY A 143 12.66 -12.17 -0.70
C GLY A 143 13.43 -12.73 -1.90
N LEU A 144 14.05 -11.89 -2.71
CA LEU A 144 14.75 -12.33 -3.93
C LEU A 144 16.12 -12.90 -3.64
N PHE A 145 16.90 -12.28 -2.74
CA PHE A 145 18.32 -12.61 -2.55
C PHE A 145 18.61 -13.41 -1.28
N ALA A 146 17.77 -13.31 -0.25
CA ALA A 146 17.91 -14.01 1.01
C ALA A 146 16.61 -14.73 1.44
N PRO A 147 15.96 -15.55 0.57
CA PRO A 147 14.64 -16.14 0.87
C PRO A 147 14.64 -17.07 2.07
N GLY A 148 15.79 -17.64 2.47
CA GLY A 148 15.93 -18.44 3.68
C GLY A 148 15.96 -17.62 4.98
N GLN A 149 16.10 -16.30 4.89
CA GLN A 149 16.11 -15.35 6.01
C GLN A 149 14.97 -14.35 5.91
N ILE A 150 13.90 -14.71 5.22
CA ILE A 150 12.79 -13.81 4.93
C ILE A 150 12.06 -13.32 6.20
N ASP A 151 12.15 -14.05 7.29
CA ASP A 151 11.66 -13.69 8.62
C ASP A 151 12.36 -12.46 9.24
N LEU A 152 13.51 -12.06 8.73
CA LEU A 152 14.12 -10.76 9.07
C LEU A 152 13.41 -9.57 8.38
N PHE A 153 12.61 -9.85 7.35
CA PHE A 153 11.95 -8.87 6.50
C PHE A 153 10.43 -8.91 6.61
N LEU A 154 9.86 -10.08 6.93
CA LEU A 154 8.43 -10.30 7.10
C LEU A 154 8.11 -10.71 8.54
N PRO A 155 6.89 -10.39 9.02
CA PRO A 155 6.47 -10.74 10.38
C PRO A 155 6.05 -12.21 10.56
N PHE A 156 6.24 -13.04 9.55
CA PHE A 156 5.91 -14.48 9.55
C PHE A 156 6.89 -15.26 8.67
N LYS A 157 7.06 -16.54 8.99
CA LYS A 157 7.95 -17.45 8.23
C LYS A 157 7.26 -17.97 6.99
N VAL A 158 8.00 -18.04 5.89
CA VAL A 158 7.54 -18.64 4.62
C VAL A 158 8.66 -19.47 3.98
N PRO A 159 8.32 -20.53 3.22
CA PRO A 159 9.31 -21.28 2.44
C PRO A 159 10.00 -20.41 1.37
N PRO A 160 11.20 -20.77 0.92
CA PRO A 160 11.98 -19.97 -0.03
C PRO A 160 11.26 -19.59 -1.34
N LEU A 161 10.45 -20.49 -1.91
CA LEU A 161 9.63 -20.19 -3.09
C LEU A 161 8.68 -19.01 -2.83
N HIS A 162 7.96 -19.05 -1.69
CA HIS A 162 7.05 -18.00 -1.30
C HIS A 162 7.80 -16.69 -1.01
N GLY A 163 8.98 -16.78 -0.37
CA GLY A 163 9.84 -15.61 -0.14
C GLY A 163 10.21 -14.91 -1.44
N ARG A 164 10.65 -15.68 -2.45
CA ARG A 164 10.96 -15.11 -3.78
C ARG A 164 9.74 -14.58 -4.52
N PHE A 165 8.60 -15.26 -4.43
CA PHE A 165 7.37 -14.78 -5.05
C PHE A 165 6.87 -13.48 -4.41
N ILE A 166 6.92 -13.38 -3.07
CA ILE A 166 6.68 -12.12 -2.36
C ILE A 166 7.69 -11.06 -2.82
N GLY A 167 8.97 -11.41 -2.90
CA GLY A 167 10.00 -10.52 -3.44
C GLY A 167 9.68 -9.99 -4.85
N ALA A 168 9.15 -10.84 -5.74
CA ALA A 168 8.70 -10.43 -7.08
C ALA A 168 7.54 -9.42 -7.04
N MET A 169 6.59 -9.59 -6.13
CA MET A 169 5.50 -8.64 -5.91
C MET A 169 6.04 -7.29 -5.43
N TYR A 170 6.92 -7.31 -4.44
CA TYR A 170 7.44 -6.11 -3.81
C TYR A 170 8.42 -5.33 -4.68
N ILE A 171 9.23 -5.99 -5.52
CA ILE A 171 10.10 -5.26 -6.46
C ILE A 171 9.28 -4.47 -7.49
N ALA A 172 8.17 -5.04 -7.96
CA ALA A 172 7.24 -4.33 -8.83
C ALA A 172 6.62 -3.11 -8.13
N GLY A 173 6.20 -3.27 -6.87
CA GLY A 173 5.72 -2.16 -6.04
C GLY A 173 6.78 -1.07 -5.86
N ALA A 174 8.04 -1.44 -5.57
CA ALA A 174 9.15 -0.50 -5.44
C ALA A 174 9.39 0.28 -6.73
N VAL A 175 9.38 -0.39 -7.89
CA VAL A 175 9.52 0.26 -9.20
C VAL A 175 8.37 1.23 -9.46
N MET A 176 7.11 0.83 -9.21
CA MET A 176 5.98 1.72 -9.38
C MET A 176 6.08 2.96 -8.49
N MET A 177 6.43 2.79 -7.22
CA MET A 177 6.54 3.92 -6.27
C MET A 177 7.72 4.83 -6.61
N LEU A 178 8.84 4.29 -7.07
CA LEU A 178 9.99 5.06 -7.54
C LEU A 178 9.61 5.93 -8.75
N LEU A 179 8.96 5.33 -9.75
CA LEU A 179 8.49 6.06 -10.93
C LEU A 179 7.45 7.12 -10.56
N ALA A 180 6.56 6.82 -9.60
CA ALA A 180 5.58 7.78 -9.09
C ALA A 180 6.25 8.95 -8.33
N ALA A 181 7.29 8.69 -7.54
CA ALA A 181 8.06 9.73 -6.86
C ALA A 181 8.76 10.69 -7.84
N CYS A 182 9.15 10.18 -9.01
CA CYS A 182 9.79 10.96 -10.07
C CYS A 182 8.77 11.67 -11.00
N ALA A 183 7.49 11.36 -10.90
CA ALA A 183 6.47 11.95 -11.74
C ALA A 183 6.20 13.43 -11.36
N SER A 184 5.74 14.22 -12.35
CA SER A 184 5.41 15.63 -12.17
C SER A 184 3.90 15.92 -12.19
N ALA A 185 3.09 15.03 -12.81
CA ALA A 185 1.68 15.24 -13.04
C ALA A 185 0.82 14.16 -12.35
N TRP A 186 -0.35 14.56 -11.84
CA TRP A 186 -1.27 13.66 -11.15
C TRP A 186 -1.79 12.54 -12.04
N HIS A 187 -2.18 12.85 -13.29
CA HIS A 187 -2.70 11.84 -14.20
C HIS A 187 -1.75 10.64 -14.38
N THR A 188 -0.44 10.88 -14.33
CA THR A 188 0.58 9.83 -14.48
C THR A 188 0.59 8.82 -13.32
N VAL A 189 0.21 9.24 -12.12
CA VAL A 189 0.27 8.39 -10.90
C VAL A 189 -1.10 7.94 -10.42
N ARG A 190 -2.18 8.40 -11.05
CA ARG A 190 -3.57 8.11 -10.65
C ARG A 190 -3.84 6.60 -10.53
N VAL A 191 -3.45 5.82 -11.53
CA VAL A 191 -3.67 4.36 -11.56
C VAL A 191 -2.87 3.66 -10.47
N VAL A 192 -1.59 3.99 -10.32
CA VAL A 192 -0.75 3.35 -9.30
C VAL A 192 -1.13 3.76 -7.88
N THR A 193 -1.73 4.93 -7.68
CA THR A 193 -2.28 5.33 -6.38
C THR A 193 -3.46 4.43 -5.98
N VAL A 194 -4.32 4.08 -6.94
CA VAL A 194 -5.42 3.11 -6.73
C VAL A 194 -4.87 1.72 -6.44
N ILE A 195 -3.87 1.26 -7.22
CA ILE A 195 -3.20 -0.02 -6.97
C ILE A 195 -2.61 -0.05 -5.56
N LEU A 196 -1.90 0.99 -5.14
CA LEU A 196 -1.31 1.10 -3.81
C LEU A 196 -2.38 1.01 -2.71
N ALA A 197 -3.48 1.78 -2.83
CA ALA A 197 -4.54 1.80 -1.84
C ALA A 197 -5.19 0.42 -1.67
N ILE A 198 -5.50 -0.27 -2.78
CA ILE A 198 -6.13 -1.60 -2.77
C ILE A 198 -5.17 -2.64 -2.22
N TRP A 199 -3.94 -2.72 -2.74
CA TRP A 199 -2.96 -3.70 -2.29
C TRP A 199 -2.72 -3.60 -0.79
N THR A 200 -2.37 -2.41 -0.32
CA THR A 200 -2.01 -2.22 1.08
C THR A 200 -3.22 -2.28 2.00
N GLY A 201 -4.39 -1.82 1.55
CA GLY A 201 -5.65 -1.94 2.30
C GLY A 201 -6.10 -3.39 2.47
N VAL A 202 -6.06 -4.19 1.41
CA VAL A 202 -6.42 -5.63 1.48
C VAL A 202 -5.42 -6.40 2.33
N LEU A 203 -4.11 -6.11 2.23
CA LEU A 203 -3.12 -6.73 3.12
C LEU A 203 -3.35 -6.36 4.58
N GLY A 204 -3.71 -5.11 4.88
CA GLY A 204 -4.10 -4.70 6.22
C GLY A 204 -5.30 -5.51 6.74
N LEU A 205 -6.36 -5.66 5.93
CA LEU A 205 -7.54 -6.45 6.29
C LEU A 205 -7.23 -7.94 6.48
N VAL A 206 -6.45 -8.54 5.58
CA VAL A 206 -6.01 -9.95 5.71
C VAL A 206 -5.17 -10.12 6.97
N SER A 207 -4.31 -9.17 7.28
CA SER A 207 -3.50 -9.20 8.50
C SER A 207 -4.36 -9.16 9.76
N LEU A 208 -5.47 -8.40 9.77
CA LEU A 208 -6.43 -8.37 10.88
C LEU A 208 -7.12 -9.74 11.07
N ILE A 209 -7.42 -10.45 9.98
CA ILE A 209 -8.01 -11.80 10.05
C ILE A 209 -7.02 -12.81 10.67
N HIS A 210 -5.73 -12.60 10.45
CA HIS A 210 -4.66 -13.53 10.85
C HIS A 210 -3.76 -12.99 11.97
N LEU A 211 -4.31 -12.20 12.90
CA LEU A 211 -3.54 -11.57 14.00
C LEU A 211 -2.66 -12.54 14.78
N ALA A 212 -3.14 -13.78 14.98
CA ALA A 212 -2.40 -14.81 15.71
C ALA A 212 -1.15 -15.34 14.98
N ALA A 213 -1.01 -15.07 13.68
CA ALA A 213 0.15 -15.49 12.90
C ALA A 213 1.36 -14.56 13.06
N PHE A 214 1.19 -13.40 13.68
CA PHE A 214 2.22 -12.38 13.80
C PHE A 214 3.04 -12.53 15.07
N ASP A 215 4.36 -12.50 14.93
CA ASP A 215 5.26 -12.39 16.08
C ASP A 215 5.35 -10.93 16.55
N TRP A 216 4.59 -10.61 17.60
CA TRP A 216 4.52 -9.26 18.15
C TRP A 216 5.78 -8.81 18.89
N SER A 217 6.72 -9.72 19.18
CA SER A 217 8.04 -9.38 19.74
C SER A 217 9.02 -8.88 18.69
N GLY A 218 8.76 -9.22 17.41
CA GLY A 218 9.63 -8.92 16.28
C GLY A 218 9.46 -7.51 15.71
N ARG A 219 10.58 -6.84 15.37
CA ARG A 219 10.56 -5.53 14.69
C ARG A 219 9.81 -5.52 13.36
N PRO A 220 9.88 -6.59 12.51
CA PRO A 220 9.15 -6.62 11.25
C PRO A 220 7.64 -6.47 11.42
N THR A 221 7.05 -6.99 12.51
CA THR A 221 5.62 -6.87 12.81
C THR A 221 5.17 -5.42 12.97
N TRP A 222 5.93 -4.61 13.71
CA TRP A 222 5.62 -3.19 13.91
C TRP A 222 5.66 -2.41 12.62
N PHE A 223 6.72 -2.66 11.83
CA PHE A 223 6.90 -1.99 10.55
C PHE A 223 5.81 -2.39 9.56
N TRP A 224 5.41 -3.65 9.56
CA TRP A 224 4.29 -4.18 8.79
C TRP A 224 2.99 -3.46 9.10
N TRP A 225 2.61 -3.43 10.37
CA TRP A 225 1.35 -2.83 10.79
C TRP A 225 1.31 -1.32 10.51
N PHE A 226 2.39 -0.60 10.82
CA PHE A 226 2.48 0.81 10.48
C PHE A 226 2.32 1.05 8.97
N ALA A 227 3.02 0.28 8.14
CA ALA A 227 2.97 0.41 6.68
C ALA A 227 1.56 0.15 6.13
N TYR A 228 0.91 -0.96 6.57
CA TYR A 228 -0.42 -1.34 6.08
C TYR A 228 -1.59 -0.57 6.70
N ILE A 229 -1.33 0.30 7.66
CA ILE A 229 -2.25 1.35 8.11
C ILE A 229 -1.95 2.65 7.36
N TRP A 230 -0.71 3.09 7.33
CA TRP A 230 -0.33 4.40 6.78
C TRP A 230 -0.41 4.48 5.25
N PHE A 231 0.05 3.44 4.53
CA PHE A 231 0.05 3.44 3.06
C PHE A 231 -1.35 3.54 2.46
N PRO A 232 -2.33 2.70 2.83
CA PRO A 232 -3.66 2.79 2.26
C PRO A 232 -4.36 4.09 2.63
N ILE A 233 -4.18 4.61 3.84
CA ILE A 233 -4.76 5.88 4.29
C ILE A 233 -4.18 7.04 3.46
N GLY A 234 -2.86 7.10 3.31
CA GLY A 234 -2.21 8.15 2.52
C GLY A 234 -2.57 8.10 1.04
N ALA A 235 -2.64 6.90 0.45
CA ALA A 235 -3.05 6.71 -0.94
C ALA A 235 -4.52 7.11 -1.15
N ALA A 236 -5.42 6.69 -0.25
CA ALA A 236 -6.82 7.07 -0.28
C ALA A 236 -7.01 8.59 -0.09
N PHE A 237 -6.25 9.19 0.82
CA PHE A 237 -6.24 10.65 1.02
C PHE A 237 -5.84 11.39 -0.26
N MET A 238 -4.78 10.97 -0.93
CA MET A 238 -4.38 11.54 -2.21
C MET A 238 -5.47 11.40 -3.27
N ALA A 239 -5.97 10.18 -3.46
CA ALA A 239 -7.01 9.90 -4.44
C ALA A 239 -8.29 10.72 -4.18
N TRP A 240 -8.67 10.87 -2.90
CA TRP A 240 -9.81 11.68 -2.49
C TRP A 240 -9.63 13.16 -2.80
N ASN A 241 -8.49 13.74 -2.46
CA ASN A 241 -8.21 15.16 -2.71
C ASN A 241 -8.13 15.46 -4.20
N GLN A 242 -7.63 14.52 -4.99
CA GLN A 242 -7.46 14.66 -6.43
C GLN A 242 -8.67 14.16 -7.25
N ARG A 243 -9.77 13.73 -6.63
CA ARG A 243 -10.92 13.13 -7.33
C ARG A 243 -11.61 14.05 -8.34
N ARG A 244 -11.44 15.36 -8.16
CA ARG A 244 -12.01 16.39 -9.05
C ARG A 244 -11.05 16.82 -10.15
N GLU A 245 -9.83 16.32 -10.14
CA GLU A 245 -8.85 16.63 -11.18
C GLU A 245 -9.17 15.83 -12.45
N THR A 246 -9.52 16.55 -13.51
CA THR A 246 -9.95 15.99 -14.79
C THR A 246 -8.96 16.25 -15.93
N CYS A 247 -7.79 16.85 -15.63
CA CYS A 247 -6.78 17.10 -16.65
C CYS A 247 -6.30 15.76 -17.23
N HIS A 248 -6.45 15.64 -18.54
CA HIS A 248 -5.93 14.53 -19.32
C HIS A 248 -4.73 15.01 -20.16
N PRO A 249 -3.78 14.12 -20.46
CA PRO A 249 -2.67 14.46 -21.32
C PRO A 249 -3.18 14.72 -22.76
N ASP A 250 -2.55 15.69 -23.44
CA ASP A 250 -2.75 15.90 -24.87
C ASP A 250 -1.89 14.90 -25.66
N GLU A 251 -2.35 13.67 -25.71
CA GLU A 251 -1.70 12.55 -26.41
C GLU A 251 -2.74 11.63 -27.06
N PRO A 252 -2.34 10.86 -28.09
CA PRO A 252 -3.26 9.94 -28.76
C PRO A 252 -3.90 8.95 -27.78
N PRO A 253 -5.18 8.61 -27.94
CA PRO A 253 -5.89 7.70 -27.06
C PRO A 253 -5.30 6.29 -27.14
N LEU A 254 -5.45 5.54 -26.03
CA LEU A 254 -5.03 4.15 -25.95
C LEU A 254 -5.70 3.30 -27.04
N SER A 255 -4.92 2.39 -27.66
CA SER A 255 -5.44 1.47 -28.67
C SER A 255 -6.50 0.53 -28.08
N GLY A 256 -7.44 0.10 -28.93
CA GLY A 256 -8.44 -0.90 -28.56
C GLY A 256 -7.81 -2.22 -28.12
N LEU A 257 -6.67 -2.60 -28.72
CA LEU A 257 -5.91 -3.80 -28.35
C LEU A 257 -5.38 -3.72 -26.91
N LEU A 258 -4.77 -2.60 -26.53
CA LEU A 258 -4.26 -2.42 -25.17
C LEU A 258 -5.40 -2.34 -24.15
N ARG A 259 -6.49 -1.65 -24.48
CA ARG A 259 -7.70 -1.63 -23.63
C ARG A 259 -8.28 -3.02 -23.43
N GLY A 260 -8.42 -3.82 -24.52
CA GLY A 260 -8.86 -5.22 -24.46
C GLY A 260 -7.97 -6.07 -23.59
N PHE A 261 -6.64 -5.91 -23.72
CA PHE A 261 -5.67 -6.61 -22.89
C PHE A 261 -5.86 -6.26 -21.38
N PHE A 262 -6.03 -4.99 -21.03
CA PHE A 262 -6.28 -4.58 -19.65
C PHE A 262 -7.60 -5.15 -19.10
N VAL A 263 -8.66 -5.20 -19.90
CA VAL A 263 -9.96 -5.75 -19.47
C VAL A 263 -9.82 -7.25 -19.20
N VAL A 264 -9.22 -8.01 -20.10
CA VAL A 264 -9.05 -9.46 -19.94
C VAL A 264 -8.16 -9.78 -18.75
N GLN A 265 -6.95 -9.18 -18.71
CA GLN A 265 -6.01 -9.37 -17.59
C GLN A 265 -6.64 -8.95 -16.27
N GLY A 266 -7.30 -7.79 -16.25
CA GLY A 266 -7.93 -7.25 -15.05
C GLY A 266 -9.03 -8.16 -14.52
N THR A 267 -9.90 -8.66 -15.39
CA THR A 267 -10.99 -9.57 -15.00
C THR A 267 -10.44 -10.88 -14.45
N ILE A 268 -9.47 -11.50 -15.12
CA ILE A 268 -8.83 -12.74 -14.65
C ILE A 268 -8.20 -12.51 -13.27
N ALA A 269 -7.45 -11.43 -13.09
CA ALA A 269 -6.77 -11.13 -11.83
C ALA A 269 -7.77 -10.86 -10.69
N VAL A 270 -8.90 -10.16 -10.95
CA VAL A 270 -9.95 -9.92 -9.94
C VAL A 270 -10.61 -11.23 -9.55
N VAL A 271 -11.00 -12.08 -10.52
CA VAL A 271 -11.63 -13.37 -10.23
C VAL A 271 -10.71 -14.27 -9.41
N LEU A 272 -9.43 -14.35 -9.79
CA LEU A 272 -8.41 -15.08 -9.04
C LEU A 272 -8.27 -14.54 -7.61
N ALA A 273 -8.19 -13.21 -7.46
CA ALA A 273 -8.06 -12.57 -6.16
C ALA A 273 -9.26 -12.83 -5.25
N LEU A 274 -10.48 -12.76 -5.78
CA LEU A 274 -11.69 -13.08 -5.02
C LEU A 274 -11.72 -14.55 -4.59
N GLY A 275 -11.29 -15.47 -5.45
CA GLY A 275 -11.13 -16.87 -5.10
C GLY A 275 -10.14 -17.06 -3.95
N LEU A 276 -8.94 -16.46 -4.05
CA LEU A 276 -7.90 -16.50 -3.02
C LEU A 276 -8.36 -15.91 -1.67
N LEU A 277 -9.14 -14.83 -1.71
CA LEU A 277 -9.60 -14.12 -0.52
C LEU A 277 -10.77 -14.83 0.18
N LEU A 278 -11.76 -15.26 -0.61
CA LEU A 278 -13.06 -15.71 -0.09
C LEU A 278 -13.21 -17.23 0.00
N ALA A 279 -12.43 -17.99 -0.79
CA ALA A 279 -12.48 -19.44 -0.85
C ALA A 279 -11.09 -20.08 -0.70
N PRO A 280 -10.31 -19.79 0.37
CA PRO A 280 -8.94 -20.32 0.54
C PRO A 280 -8.84 -21.84 0.41
N PRO A 281 -9.73 -22.67 0.99
CA PRO A 281 -9.63 -24.13 0.85
C PRO A 281 -9.67 -24.62 -0.60
N THR A 282 -10.58 -24.06 -1.40
CA THR A 282 -10.68 -24.39 -2.82
C THR A 282 -9.43 -23.98 -3.58
N MET A 283 -8.93 -22.78 -3.30
CA MET A 283 -7.74 -22.26 -3.98
C MET A 283 -6.48 -23.03 -3.59
N ILE A 284 -6.34 -23.46 -2.33
CA ILE A 284 -5.23 -24.33 -1.87
C ILE A 284 -5.23 -25.64 -2.67
N ALA A 285 -6.38 -26.24 -2.90
CA ALA A 285 -6.49 -27.52 -3.61
C ALA A 285 -6.06 -27.43 -5.10
N ILE A 286 -6.25 -26.29 -5.73
CA ILE A 286 -5.93 -26.09 -7.15
C ILE A 286 -4.67 -25.26 -7.40
N TRP A 287 -4.01 -24.72 -6.32
CA TRP A 287 -2.84 -23.88 -6.48
C TRP A 287 -1.65 -24.70 -7.03
N PRO A 288 -0.81 -24.13 -7.89
CA PRO A 288 0.26 -24.91 -8.56
C PRO A 288 1.38 -25.42 -7.63
N TRP A 289 1.46 -24.92 -6.40
CA TRP A 289 2.37 -25.40 -5.34
C TRP A 289 1.71 -25.34 -3.96
N GLY A 290 2.32 -25.95 -2.94
CA GLY A 290 1.79 -25.94 -1.56
C GLY A 290 1.68 -24.53 -0.99
N ILE A 291 0.50 -24.14 -0.50
CA ILE A 291 0.20 -22.82 0.06
C ILE A 291 -0.65 -22.93 1.32
N THR A 292 -0.46 -22.03 2.29
CA THR A 292 -1.24 -21.97 3.54
C THR A 292 -2.45 -21.02 3.39
N PRO A 293 -3.47 -21.12 4.25
CA PRO A 293 -4.60 -20.17 4.23
C PRO A 293 -4.16 -18.71 4.34
N LEU A 294 -3.21 -18.37 5.21
CA LEU A 294 -2.64 -17.03 5.34
C LEU A 294 -2.04 -16.56 4.01
N LEU A 295 -1.16 -17.37 3.40
CA LEU A 295 -0.51 -16.99 2.15
C LEU A 295 -1.49 -16.91 0.98
N THR A 296 -2.52 -17.77 0.95
CA THR A 296 -3.60 -17.70 -0.04
C THR A 296 -4.26 -16.34 0.00
N GLN A 297 -4.65 -15.87 1.19
CA GLN A 297 -5.29 -14.57 1.35
C GLN A 297 -4.31 -13.41 1.17
N ILE A 298 -3.05 -13.50 1.60
CA ILE A 298 -2.03 -12.47 1.33
C ILE A 298 -1.85 -12.27 -0.18
N TYR A 299 -1.83 -13.36 -0.97
CA TYR A 299 -1.69 -13.25 -2.42
C TYR A 299 -2.90 -12.65 -3.11
N SER A 300 -4.09 -12.66 -2.48
CA SER A 300 -5.26 -11.98 -3.04
C SER A 300 -5.03 -10.47 -3.20
N ALA A 301 -4.27 -9.84 -2.32
CA ALA A 301 -4.09 -8.40 -2.29
C ALA A 301 -3.41 -7.84 -3.57
N PRO A 302 -2.21 -8.31 -3.99
CA PRO A 302 -1.61 -7.86 -5.24
C PRO A 302 -2.44 -8.23 -6.46
N PHE A 303 -3.03 -9.43 -6.53
CA PHE A 303 -3.88 -9.79 -7.66
C PHE A 303 -5.12 -8.91 -7.76
N LEU A 304 -5.78 -8.57 -6.63
CA LEU A 304 -6.90 -7.64 -6.64
C LEU A 304 -6.46 -6.23 -7.06
N ALA A 305 -5.34 -5.77 -6.55
CA ALA A 305 -4.81 -4.45 -6.88
C ALA A 305 -4.43 -4.34 -8.36
N TYR A 306 -3.73 -5.31 -8.91
CA TYR A 306 -3.40 -5.36 -10.35
C TYR A 306 -4.65 -5.53 -11.21
N GLY A 307 -5.60 -6.34 -10.76
CA GLY A 307 -6.84 -6.57 -11.47
C GLY A 307 -7.69 -5.30 -11.58
N VAL A 308 -8.00 -4.67 -10.45
CA VAL A 308 -8.74 -3.40 -10.42
C VAL A 308 -7.94 -2.28 -11.09
N GLY A 309 -6.62 -2.23 -10.88
CA GLY A 309 -5.74 -1.28 -11.55
C GLY A 309 -5.76 -1.42 -13.06
N SER A 310 -5.77 -2.64 -13.61
CA SER A 310 -5.89 -2.90 -15.05
C SER A 310 -7.27 -2.48 -15.59
N LEU A 311 -8.37 -2.82 -14.90
CA LEU A 311 -9.71 -2.38 -15.28
C LEU A 311 -9.85 -0.86 -15.24
N TYR A 312 -9.19 -0.20 -14.28
CA TYR A 312 -9.16 1.25 -14.20
C TYR A 312 -8.27 1.85 -15.30
N ALA A 313 -7.12 1.22 -15.61
CA ALA A 313 -6.25 1.61 -16.72
C ALA A 313 -6.95 1.54 -18.09
N ALA A 314 -7.83 0.54 -18.30
CA ALA A 314 -8.62 0.42 -19.52
C ALA A 314 -9.54 1.63 -19.77
N ARG A 315 -9.88 2.39 -18.73
CA ARG A 315 -10.73 3.60 -18.80
C ARG A 315 -9.94 4.90 -18.98
N GLN A 316 -8.61 4.84 -18.91
CA GLN A 316 -7.76 6.02 -19.09
C GLN A 316 -7.67 6.38 -20.58
N ASN A 317 -7.29 7.64 -20.84
CA ASN A 317 -7.23 8.15 -22.21
C ASN A 317 -5.85 7.93 -22.84
N GLY A 318 -4.76 8.27 -22.15
CA GLY A 318 -3.43 8.31 -22.70
C GLY A 318 -2.44 7.31 -22.09
N TRP A 319 -1.35 7.06 -22.83
CA TRP A 319 -0.28 6.16 -22.39
C TRP A 319 0.39 6.63 -21.08
N SER A 320 0.59 7.95 -20.92
CA SER A 320 1.23 8.50 -19.72
C SER A 320 0.45 8.15 -18.44
N GLU A 321 -0.88 7.99 -18.53
CA GLU A 321 -1.74 7.64 -17.39
C GLU A 321 -1.57 6.19 -16.92
N VAL A 322 -1.15 5.28 -17.82
CA VAL A 322 -1.08 3.84 -17.54
C VAL A 322 0.34 3.29 -17.48
N ARG A 323 1.33 4.00 -18.03
CA ARG A 323 2.70 3.50 -18.24
C ARG A 323 3.36 2.97 -16.97
N ILE A 324 3.16 3.62 -15.82
CA ILE A 324 3.79 3.19 -14.56
C ILE A 324 3.21 1.84 -14.12
N ALA A 325 1.89 1.68 -14.20
CA ALA A 325 1.22 0.42 -13.89
C ALA A 325 1.65 -0.70 -14.86
N VAL A 326 1.77 -0.39 -16.16
CA VAL A 326 2.27 -1.33 -17.19
C VAL A 326 3.68 -1.80 -16.85
N ILE A 327 4.60 -0.88 -16.57
CA ILE A 327 6.00 -1.20 -16.24
C ILE A 327 6.04 -2.06 -14.97
N GLY A 328 5.33 -1.67 -13.92
CA GLY A 328 5.32 -2.42 -12.67
C GLY A 328 4.73 -3.82 -12.81
N THR A 329 3.62 -3.97 -13.55
CA THR A 329 3.01 -5.30 -13.80
C THR A 329 3.91 -6.16 -14.69
N CYS A 330 4.60 -5.56 -15.67
CA CYS A 330 5.59 -6.27 -16.49
C CYS A 330 6.76 -6.78 -15.63
N VAL A 331 7.31 -5.95 -14.76
CA VAL A 331 8.37 -6.34 -13.81
C VAL A 331 7.88 -7.47 -12.90
N PHE A 332 6.67 -7.36 -12.34
CA PHE A 332 6.08 -8.44 -11.53
C PHE A 332 6.04 -9.75 -12.31
N SER A 333 5.41 -9.75 -13.49
CA SER A 333 5.21 -10.97 -14.28
C SER A 333 6.53 -11.60 -14.68
N LEU A 334 7.51 -10.78 -15.10
CA LEU A 334 8.84 -11.27 -15.50
C LEU A 334 9.58 -11.90 -14.32
N VAL A 335 9.66 -11.20 -13.18
CA VAL A 335 10.38 -11.69 -11.99
C VAL A 335 9.65 -12.91 -11.41
N ALA A 336 8.30 -12.93 -11.43
CA ALA A 336 7.52 -14.08 -10.99
C ALA A 336 7.77 -15.32 -11.86
N VAL A 337 7.90 -15.19 -13.19
CA VAL A 337 8.30 -16.30 -14.08
C VAL A 337 9.70 -16.79 -13.71
N VAL A 338 10.68 -15.88 -13.61
CA VAL A 338 12.07 -16.25 -13.28
C VAL A 338 12.15 -16.98 -11.94
N THR A 339 11.52 -16.45 -10.89
CA THR A 339 11.50 -17.08 -9.57
C THR A 339 10.76 -18.41 -9.55
N SER A 340 9.69 -18.56 -10.33
CA SER A 340 8.99 -19.83 -10.51
C SER A 340 9.89 -20.87 -11.20
N LEU A 341 10.63 -20.49 -12.23
CA LEU A 341 11.59 -21.38 -12.92
C LEU A 341 12.73 -21.81 -11.99
N MET A 342 13.23 -20.91 -11.12
CA MET A 342 14.24 -21.27 -10.10
C MET A 342 13.75 -22.34 -9.12
N HIS A 343 12.44 -22.49 -8.97
CA HIS A 343 11.79 -23.46 -8.11
C HIS A 343 10.92 -24.48 -8.87
N ALA A 344 11.25 -24.77 -10.14
CA ALA A 344 10.43 -25.62 -11.01
C ALA A 344 10.08 -26.98 -10.37
N GLY A 345 10.99 -27.55 -9.57
CA GLY A 345 10.75 -28.80 -8.84
C GLY A 345 9.67 -28.74 -7.74
N SER A 346 9.22 -27.54 -7.36
CA SER A 346 8.12 -27.36 -6.40
C SER A 346 6.73 -27.36 -7.07
N PHE A 347 6.68 -27.36 -8.40
CA PHE A 347 5.45 -27.30 -9.17
C PHE A 347 5.02 -28.72 -9.58
N ASN A 348 3.74 -29.03 -9.37
CA ASN A 348 3.17 -30.29 -9.86
C ASN A 348 2.80 -30.13 -11.36
N THR A 349 3.63 -30.68 -12.24
CA THR A 349 3.43 -30.60 -13.71
C THR A 349 2.20 -31.38 -14.19
N ALA A 350 1.68 -32.32 -13.41
CA ALA A 350 0.42 -33.01 -13.70
C ALA A 350 -0.80 -32.13 -13.39
N ASN A 351 -0.65 -31.08 -12.62
CA ASN A 351 -1.73 -30.15 -12.31
C ASN A 351 -1.87 -29.10 -13.43
N PRO A 352 -3.03 -28.97 -14.10
CA PRO A 352 -3.24 -27.98 -15.13
C PRO A 352 -2.99 -26.53 -14.69
N SER A 353 -3.19 -26.22 -13.39
CA SER A 353 -2.93 -24.88 -12.84
C SER A 353 -1.46 -24.47 -12.95
N THR A 354 -0.51 -25.41 -12.97
CA THR A 354 0.90 -25.14 -13.23
C THR A 354 1.12 -24.49 -14.60
N TRP A 355 0.49 -25.07 -15.63
CA TRP A 355 0.59 -24.53 -16.98
C TRP A 355 -0.15 -23.21 -17.15
N VAL A 356 -1.33 -23.07 -16.53
CA VAL A 356 -2.07 -21.79 -16.49
C VAL A 356 -1.21 -20.71 -15.83
N TRP A 357 -0.47 -21.04 -14.79
CA TRP A 357 0.44 -20.12 -14.11
C TRP A 357 1.57 -19.64 -15.02
N PHE A 358 2.34 -20.55 -15.61
CA PHE A 358 3.46 -20.19 -16.48
C PHE A 358 3.01 -19.47 -17.76
N CYS A 359 1.97 -19.97 -18.42
CA CYS A 359 1.41 -19.34 -19.62
C CYS A 359 0.82 -17.97 -19.30
N GLY A 360 0.04 -17.84 -18.23
CA GLY A 360 -0.60 -16.58 -17.85
C GLY A 360 0.42 -15.48 -17.54
N LEU A 361 1.42 -15.78 -16.71
CA LEU A 361 2.50 -14.85 -16.41
C LEU A 361 3.39 -14.56 -17.62
N GLY A 362 3.68 -15.57 -18.43
CA GLY A 362 4.46 -15.39 -19.66
C GLY A 362 3.75 -14.49 -20.69
N ILE A 363 2.46 -14.68 -20.90
CA ILE A 363 1.63 -13.82 -21.77
C ILE A 363 1.57 -12.41 -21.21
N ALA A 364 1.39 -12.25 -19.88
CA ALA A 364 1.37 -10.93 -19.25
C ALA A 364 2.73 -10.21 -19.40
N ALA A 365 3.83 -10.89 -19.11
CA ALA A 365 5.17 -10.31 -19.24
C ALA A 365 5.47 -9.91 -20.69
N LEU A 366 5.26 -10.81 -21.64
CA LEU A 366 5.54 -10.57 -23.06
C LEU A 366 4.60 -9.49 -23.64
N GLY A 367 3.30 -9.57 -23.36
CA GLY A 367 2.32 -8.60 -23.86
C GLY A 367 2.63 -7.18 -23.36
N LEU A 368 2.89 -7.02 -22.06
CA LEU A 368 3.22 -5.72 -21.48
C LEU A 368 4.58 -5.21 -21.94
N ALA A 369 5.57 -6.08 -22.13
CA ALA A 369 6.87 -5.71 -22.73
C ALA A 369 6.71 -5.21 -24.17
N ILE A 370 5.90 -5.89 -24.99
CA ILE A 370 5.61 -5.47 -26.37
C ILE A 370 4.92 -4.10 -26.39
N PHE A 371 3.87 -3.89 -25.56
CA PHE A 371 3.23 -2.58 -25.47
C PHE A 371 4.19 -1.48 -24.99
N THR A 372 5.15 -1.81 -24.14
CA THR A 372 6.17 -0.87 -23.70
C THR A 372 7.16 -0.53 -24.80
N ALA A 373 7.58 -1.53 -25.60
CA ALA A 373 8.60 -1.38 -26.64
C ALA A 373 8.06 -0.82 -27.97
N VAL A 374 6.79 -1.09 -28.30
CA VAL A 374 6.20 -0.77 -29.62
C VAL A 374 5.14 0.32 -29.51
N PRO A 375 5.50 1.61 -29.71
CA PRO A 375 4.56 2.73 -29.56
C PRO A 375 3.26 2.61 -30.40
N ARG A 376 3.38 2.08 -31.62
CA ARG A 376 2.22 1.92 -32.55
C ARG A 376 1.13 1.00 -32.05
N LEU A 377 1.41 0.09 -31.10
CA LEU A 377 0.43 -0.84 -30.56
C LEU A 377 -0.32 -0.28 -29.34
N ARG A 378 0.20 0.78 -28.71
CA ARG A 378 -0.38 1.36 -27.48
C ARG A 378 -1.32 2.54 -27.71
N THR A 379 -1.23 3.18 -28.88
CA THR A 379 -2.07 4.33 -29.24
C THR A 379 -2.89 4.02 -30.50
N SER A 380 -4.09 4.59 -30.59
CA SER A 380 -4.87 4.61 -31.83
C SER A 380 -4.14 5.46 -32.87
N ALA A 381 -4.18 5.05 -34.14
CA ALA A 381 -3.68 5.91 -35.22
C ALA A 381 -4.46 7.25 -35.22
N PRO A 382 -3.83 8.38 -35.48
CA PRO A 382 -4.55 9.63 -35.69
C PRO A 382 -5.50 9.41 -36.88
N THR A 383 -6.78 9.66 -36.65
CA THR A 383 -7.82 9.64 -37.69
C THR A 383 -7.72 10.88 -38.56
#